data_0b1fd3d4c2427ba779dccb45a42630ae
#
_entry.id   0b1fd3d4c2427ba779dccb45a42630ae
#
_cell.length_a   1.000
_cell.length_b   1.000
_cell.length_c   1.000
_cell.angle_alpha   90.00
_cell.angle_beta   90.00
_cell.angle_gamma   90.00
#
_symmetry.space_group_name_H-M   'P 1'
#
loop_
_entity.id
_entity.type
_entity.pdbx_description
1 polymer ?
#
loop_
_entity_poly.entity_id
_entity_poly.type
_entity_poly.pdbx_seq_one_letter_code
_entity_poly.pdbx_strand_id
1 'polypeptide(L)'
;MRIIIFLLVLISTTAFSQKKRKGLDVVSNIDVKVLAMKPLGNNSLAKNLQPFYGFGFGGNLMTPINFGIGLDYSEYFSNVKYGEQNLYGNIGSPRMTVVDVFLTHRENISDDFMVEEMAGFSYYRLTNLYLDKSEKLRNNAMGFHLGGKAIYTLDGPQQVFAALKANFYYGNVYNENPAIRKYYSNSTFLSLSVGYRYNF
;
A
#
# COMPACT_ATOMS: atom_id res chain seq x y z
N MET A 1 -16.49 -8.20 6.63
CA MET A 1 -16.70 -7.53 7.93
C MET A 1 -16.25 -8.36 9.13
N ARG A 2 -16.63 -9.64 9.28
CA ARG A 2 -16.24 -10.51 10.42
C ARG A 2 -14.71 -10.71 10.58
N ILE A 3 -13.96 -10.83 9.47
CA ILE A 3 -12.49 -11.04 9.50
C ILE A 3 -11.74 -9.79 9.97
N ILE A 4 -12.24 -8.60 9.65
CA ILE A 4 -11.62 -7.32 10.08
C ILE A 4 -11.77 -7.14 11.59
N ILE A 5 -12.94 -7.49 12.14
CA ILE A 5 -13.20 -7.46 13.59
C ILE A 5 -12.29 -8.46 14.32
N PHE A 6 -12.08 -9.65 13.75
CA PHE A 6 -11.20 -10.67 14.33
C PHE A 6 -9.72 -10.21 14.34
N LEU A 7 -9.25 -9.56 13.26
CA LEU A 7 -7.92 -8.95 13.19
C LEU A 7 -7.74 -7.80 14.20
N LEU A 8 -8.75 -6.93 14.35
CA LEU A 8 -8.73 -5.85 15.34
C LEU A 8 -8.70 -6.38 16.78
N VAL A 9 -9.45 -7.45 17.08
CA VAL A 9 -9.43 -8.12 18.39
C VAL A 9 -8.09 -8.81 18.65
N LEU A 10 -7.47 -9.43 17.63
CA LEU A 10 -6.14 -10.04 17.76
C LEU A 10 -5.06 -9.00 18.04
N ILE A 11 -5.10 -7.85 17.36
CA ILE A 11 -4.17 -6.73 17.58
C ILE A 11 -4.38 -6.13 18.98
N SER A 12 -5.62 -5.97 19.43
CA SER A 12 -5.90 -5.45 20.78
C SER A 12 -5.45 -6.39 21.89
N THR A 13 -5.59 -7.69 21.72
CA THR A 13 -5.14 -8.68 22.74
C THR A 13 -3.62 -8.75 22.85
N THR A 14 -2.88 -8.55 21.78
CA THR A 14 -1.41 -8.48 21.81
C THR A 14 -0.91 -7.18 22.44
N ALA A 15 -1.60 -6.06 22.26
CA ALA A 15 -1.26 -4.79 22.87
C ALA A 15 -1.43 -4.78 24.41
N PHE A 16 -2.41 -5.50 24.95
CA PHE A 16 -2.65 -5.60 26.39
C PHE A 16 -1.83 -6.70 27.10
N SER A 17 -1.19 -7.60 26.35
CA SER A 17 -0.41 -8.73 26.90
C SER A 17 1.04 -8.39 27.20
N GLN A 18 1.51 -7.16 27.00
CA GLN A 18 2.90 -6.77 27.26
C GLN A 18 3.18 -6.55 28.76
N LYS A 19 3.09 -7.59 29.54
CA LYS A 19 3.78 -7.67 30.81
C LYS A 19 5.29 -7.66 30.49
N LYS A 20 6.04 -6.63 30.96
CA LYS A 20 7.50 -6.48 30.81
C LYS A 20 8.20 -7.84 31.02
N ARG A 21 8.44 -8.57 29.95
CA ARG A 21 9.40 -9.66 29.93
C ARG A 21 10.75 -9.04 29.57
N LYS A 22 11.74 -9.17 30.44
CA LYS A 22 13.16 -8.90 30.12
C LYS A 22 13.50 -9.71 28.86
N GLY A 23 13.66 -9.06 27.71
CA GLY A 23 14.22 -9.72 26.53
C GLY A 23 13.52 -9.48 25.23
N LEU A 24 13.24 -8.46 24.71
CA LEU A 24 12.91 -7.93 23.37
C LEU A 24 11.94 -6.74 23.53
N ASP A 25 12.51 -5.56 23.66
CA ASP A 25 11.73 -4.32 23.58
C ASP A 25 11.30 -4.14 22.11
N VAL A 26 10.15 -4.73 21.75
CA VAL A 26 9.53 -4.52 20.44
C VAL A 26 8.74 -3.23 20.49
N VAL A 27 9.08 -2.28 19.63
CA VAL A 27 8.33 -1.05 19.44
C VAL A 27 7.29 -1.28 18.35
N SER A 28 6.03 -1.14 18.74
CA SER A 28 4.90 -1.17 17.79
C SER A 28 4.48 0.25 17.42
N ASN A 29 4.00 0.43 16.21
CA ASN A 29 3.46 1.71 15.76
C ASN A 29 2.23 1.54 14.89
N ILE A 30 1.46 2.61 14.77
CA ILE A 30 0.35 2.76 13.85
C ILE A 30 0.60 3.98 12.98
N ASP A 31 0.42 3.81 11.67
CA ASP A 31 0.54 4.82 10.64
C ASP A 31 -0.85 5.16 10.06
N VAL A 32 -1.12 6.43 9.85
CA VAL A 32 -2.21 6.92 8.99
C VAL A 32 -1.61 7.83 7.92
N LYS A 33 -2.08 7.71 6.67
CA LYS A 33 -1.42 8.36 5.54
C LYS A 33 -2.38 8.74 4.43
N VAL A 34 -2.03 9.79 3.71
CA VAL A 34 -2.57 10.11 2.39
C VAL A 34 -1.55 9.70 1.33
N LEU A 35 -2.05 9.30 0.17
CA LEU A 35 -1.25 8.61 -0.84
C LEU A 35 -1.56 9.15 -2.24
N ALA A 36 -0.52 9.18 -3.06
CA ALA A 36 -0.63 9.31 -4.50
C ALA A 36 0.13 8.17 -5.16
N MET A 37 -0.43 7.57 -6.21
CA MET A 37 0.19 6.47 -6.93
C MET A 37 0.01 6.67 -8.43
N LYS A 38 1.11 6.63 -9.17
CA LYS A 38 1.13 6.80 -10.63
C LYS A 38 1.54 5.51 -11.31
N PRO A 39 0.70 4.95 -12.20
CA PRO A 39 1.11 3.84 -13.05
C PRO A 39 2.12 4.33 -14.10
N LEU A 40 3.16 3.52 -14.32
CA LEU A 40 4.29 3.82 -15.22
C LEU A 40 4.39 2.77 -16.33
N GLY A 41 5.04 3.17 -17.43
CA GLY A 41 5.36 2.29 -18.54
C GLY A 41 4.27 2.21 -19.62
N ASN A 42 4.46 1.27 -20.56
CA ASN A 42 3.56 1.05 -21.68
C ASN A 42 2.60 -0.12 -21.38
N ASN A 43 1.61 0.13 -20.54
CA ASN A 43 0.60 -0.85 -20.14
C ASN A 43 -0.79 -0.21 -20.05
N SER A 44 -1.82 -1.04 -19.95
CA SER A 44 -3.22 -0.58 -19.95
C SER A 44 -3.51 0.44 -18.83
N LEU A 45 -3.01 0.20 -17.62
CA LEU A 45 -3.29 1.09 -16.47
C LEU A 45 -2.61 2.46 -16.66
N ALA A 46 -1.36 2.48 -17.13
CA ALA A 46 -0.64 3.72 -17.36
C ALA A 46 -1.19 4.54 -18.53
N LYS A 47 -1.70 3.90 -19.56
CA LYS A 47 -2.31 4.59 -20.71
C LYS A 47 -3.69 5.16 -20.39
N ASN A 48 -4.52 4.37 -19.74
CA ASN A 48 -5.97 4.66 -19.66
C ASN A 48 -6.38 5.37 -18.37
N LEU A 49 -5.62 5.23 -17.28
CA LEU A 49 -5.99 5.81 -15.98
C LEU A 49 -5.15 7.02 -15.61
N GLN A 50 -5.78 7.95 -14.91
CA GLN A 50 -5.12 9.05 -14.24
C GLN A 50 -4.31 8.54 -13.03
N PRO A 51 -3.46 9.35 -12.40
CA PRO A 51 -2.89 9.03 -11.11
C PRO A 51 -3.96 8.68 -10.10
N PHE A 52 -3.66 7.75 -9.23
CA PHE A 52 -4.52 7.34 -8.13
C PHE A 52 -4.21 8.20 -6.90
N TYR A 53 -5.23 8.58 -6.17
CA TYR A 53 -5.13 9.26 -4.89
C TYR A 53 -5.94 8.51 -3.85
N GLY A 54 -5.48 8.52 -2.60
CA GLY A 54 -6.15 7.75 -1.59
C GLY A 54 -5.64 7.98 -0.18
N PHE A 55 -6.05 7.08 0.68
CA PHE A 55 -5.65 7.06 2.07
C PHE A 55 -5.31 5.64 2.50
N GLY A 56 -4.58 5.51 3.57
CA GLY A 56 -4.22 4.21 4.12
C GLY A 56 -3.90 4.28 5.60
N PHE A 57 -3.84 3.11 6.17
CA PHE A 57 -3.39 2.89 7.53
C PHE A 57 -2.55 1.61 7.59
N GLY A 58 -1.70 1.53 8.57
CA GLY A 58 -0.83 0.39 8.74
C GLY A 58 -0.02 0.50 10.01
N GLY A 59 1.06 -0.25 10.06
CA GLY A 59 2.00 -0.22 11.16
C GLY A 59 3.05 -1.28 11.03
N ASN A 60 4.04 -1.22 11.88
CA ASN A 60 5.08 -2.23 11.97
C ASN A 60 5.45 -2.56 13.42
N LEU A 61 6.00 -3.72 13.58
CA LEU A 61 6.62 -4.21 14.81
C LEU A 61 8.13 -4.18 14.59
N MET A 62 8.85 -3.33 15.33
CA MET A 62 10.29 -3.17 15.23
C MET A 62 10.99 -3.86 16.39
N THR A 63 12.00 -4.66 16.07
CA THR A 63 12.90 -5.28 17.07
C THR A 63 14.00 -4.30 17.51
N PRO A 64 14.68 -4.54 18.64
CA PRO A 64 15.81 -3.72 19.09
C PRO A 64 17.00 -3.69 18.11
N ILE A 65 17.08 -4.64 17.20
CA ILE A 65 18.11 -4.69 16.14
C ILE A 65 17.69 -3.96 14.85
N ASN A 66 16.69 -3.09 14.95
CA ASN A 66 16.19 -2.24 13.85
C ASN A 66 15.57 -2.98 12.65
N PHE A 67 15.24 -4.25 12.78
CA PHE A 67 14.46 -4.99 11.79
C PHE A 67 13.03 -5.16 12.27
N GLY A 68 12.10 -5.12 11.35
CA GLY A 68 10.68 -5.26 11.68
C GLY A 68 9.87 -5.91 10.57
N ILE A 69 8.62 -6.20 10.90
CA ILE A 69 7.59 -6.64 9.96
C ILE A 69 6.42 -5.67 10.02
N GLY A 70 5.89 -5.32 8.87
CA GLY A 70 4.79 -4.38 8.75
C GLY A 70 3.63 -4.90 7.91
N LEU A 71 2.48 -4.27 8.14
CA LEU A 71 1.24 -4.47 7.41
C LEU A 71 0.65 -3.10 7.07
N ASP A 72 0.30 -2.91 5.79
CA ASP A 72 -0.38 -1.70 5.32
C ASP A 72 -1.66 -2.07 4.57
N TYR A 73 -2.70 -1.27 4.78
CA TYR A 73 -3.91 -1.25 4.00
C TYR A 73 -4.08 0.11 3.34
N SER A 74 -4.39 0.14 2.06
CA SER A 74 -4.56 1.39 1.30
C SER A 74 -5.73 1.29 0.34
N GLU A 75 -6.48 2.38 0.23
CA GLU A 75 -7.55 2.57 -0.75
C GLU A 75 -7.20 3.73 -1.67
N TYR A 76 -7.26 3.48 -2.96
CA TYR A 76 -6.94 4.43 -4.01
C TYR A 76 -8.12 4.62 -4.96
N PHE A 77 -8.29 5.82 -5.45
CA PHE A 77 -9.31 6.24 -6.41
C PHE A 77 -8.63 6.91 -7.60
N SER A 78 -9.16 6.65 -8.79
CA SER A 78 -8.67 7.23 -10.03
C SER A 78 -9.84 7.54 -10.98
N ASN A 79 -9.52 8.15 -12.09
CA ASN A 79 -10.47 8.36 -13.20
C ASN A 79 -9.86 7.83 -14.51
N VAL A 80 -10.71 7.49 -15.46
CA VAL A 80 -10.29 7.22 -16.83
C VAL A 80 -9.82 8.52 -17.46
N LYS A 81 -8.73 8.50 -18.22
CA LYS A 81 -8.25 9.67 -18.94
C LYS A 81 -9.25 10.12 -19.99
N TYR A 82 -9.33 11.41 -20.21
CA TYR A 82 -10.14 11.98 -21.26
C TYR A 82 -9.70 11.44 -22.64
N GLY A 83 -10.65 10.98 -23.45
CA GLY A 83 -10.41 10.37 -24.76
C GLY A 83 -10.21 8.84 -24.75
N GLU A 84 -9.87 8.25 -23.60
CA GLU A 84 -9.67 6.79 -23.49
C GLU A 84 -10.94 6.03 -23.06
N GLN A 85 -12.02 6.74 -22.78
CA GLN A 85 -13.29 6.16 -22.33
C GLN A 85 -13.91 5.19 -23.36
N ASN A 86 -13.74 5.46 -24.66
CA ASN A 86 -14.24 4.59 -25.72
C ASN A 86 -13.48 3.25 -25.80
N LEU A 87 -12.21 3.21 -25.41
CA LEU A 87 -11.36 2.01 -25.46
C LEU A 87 -11.42 1.22 -24.15
N TYR A 88 -11.48 1.92 -23.02
CA TYR A 88 -11.48 1.28 -21.70
C TYR A 88 -12.91 0.93 -21.23
N GLY A 89 -13.93 1.47 -21.90
CA GLY A 89 -15.33 1.33 -21.55
C GLY A 89 -15.86 2.48 -20.70
N ASN A 90 -17.17 2.58 -20.64
CA ASN A 90 -17.86 3.57 -19.81
C ASN A 90 -17.80 3.16 -18.33
N ILE A 91 -16.67 3.43 -17.72
CA ILE A 91 -16.33 3.03 -16.35
C ILE A 91 -16.38 4.25 -15.43
N GLY A 92 -17.09 4.11 -14.32
CA GLY A 92 -16.99 5.03 -13.18
C GLY A 92 -15.62 4.98 -12.52
N SER A 93 -15.40 5.79 -11.53
CA SER A 93 -14.10 5.95 -10.87
C SER A 93 -13.47 4.61 -10.48
N PRO A 94 -12.35 4.19 -11.11
CA PRO A 94 -11.63 3.00 -10.74
C PRO A 94 -11.15 3.09 -9.30
N ARG A 95 -11.33 2.01 -8.54
CA ARG A 95 -10.90 1.90 -7.14
C ARG A 95 -9.91 0.77 -7.00
N MET A 96 -8.78 1.01 -6.34
CA MET A 96 -7.79 -0.01 -6.06
C MET A 96 -7.57 -0.14 -4.55
N THR A 97 -7.84 -1.33 -4.03
CA THR A 97 -7.49 -1.72 -2.66
C THR A 97 -6.14 -2.41 -2.71
N VAL A 98 -5.23 -2.05 -1.81
CA VAL A 98 -3.90 -2.65 -1.68
C VAL A 98 -3.69 -3.10 -0.24
N VAL A 99 -3.21 -4.34 -0.08
CA VAL A 99 -2.74 -4.88 1.20
C VAL A 99 -1.29 -5.27 1.04
N ASP A 100 -0.42 -4.67 1.83
CA ASP A 100 1.02 -4.92 1.82
C ASP A 100 1.45 -5.64 3.09
N VAL A 101 2.31 -6.65 2.94
CA VAL A 101 3.07 -7.26 4.03
C VAL A 101 4.54 -7.08 3.70
N PHE A 102 5.33 -6.53 4.61
CA PHE A 102 6.71 -6.17 4.32
C PHE A 102 7.65 -6.37 5.50
N LEU A 103 8.90 -6.57 5.17
CA LEU A 103 10.03 -6.42 6.09
C LEU A 103 10.51 -4.98 6.02
N THR A 104 10.96 -4.46 7.15
CA THR A 104 11.53 -3.12 7.25
C THR A 104 12.83 -3.15 8.04
N HIS A 105 13.75 -2.29 7.64
CA HIS A 105 14.99 -2.00 8.36
C HIS A 105 15.02 -0.51 8.65
N ARG A 106 15.42 -0.11 9.85
CA ARG A 106 15.46 1.28 10.30
C ARG A 106 16.90 1.70 10.58
N GLU A 107 17.27 2.87 10.06
CA GLU A 107 18.49 3.57 10.39
C GLU A 107 18.17 4.89 11.10
N ASN A 108 18.76 5.10 12.28
CA ASN A 108 18.67 6.37 13.00
C ASN A 108 19.80 7.28 12.48
N ILE A 109 19.42 8.36 11.79
CA ILE A 109 20.37 9.34 11.24
C ILE A 109 20.71 10.39 12.30
N SER A 110 19.73 10.76 13.13
CA SER A 110 19.88 11.64 14.29
C SER A 110 18.86 11.26 15.35
N ASP A 111 18.83 11.98 16.48
CA ASP A 111 17.88 11.73 17.56
C ASP A 111 16.42 11.86 17.11
N ASP A 112 16.15 12.80 16.19
CA ASP A 112 14.80 13.07 15.71
C ASP A 112 14.52 12.54 14.29
N PHE A 113 15.54 12.14 13.54
CA PHE A 113 15.39 11.74 12.14
C PHE A 113 15.87 10.32 11.88
N MET A 114 15.00 9.52 11.28
CA MET A 114 15.28 8.14 10.91
C MET A 114 14.79 7.83 9.50
N VAL A 115 15.39 6.81 8.90
CA VAL A 115 15.00 6.26 7.59
C VAL A 115 14.62 4.80 7.78
N GLU A 116 13.51 4.39 7.20
CA GLU A 116 13.10 3.00 7.09
C GLU A 116 13.14 2.56 5.64
N GLU A 117 13.85 1.49 5.35
CA GLU A 117 13.80 0.77 4.09
C GLU A 117 12.75 -0.34 4.20
N MET A 118 12.03 -0.59 3.12
CA MET A 118 10.98 -1.61 3.12
C MET A 118 11.00 -2.44 1.84
N ALA A 119 10.75 -3.74 2.01
CA ALA A 119 10.58 -4.68 0.90
C ALA A 119 9.50 -5.70 1.27
N GLY A 120 8.58 -5.98 0.34
CA GLY A 120 7.48 -6.88 0.68
C GLY A 120 6.61 -7.28 -0.49
N PHE A 121 5.53 -7.96 -0.15
CA PHE A 121 4.52 -8.42 -1.09
C PHE A 121 3.25 -7.59 -0.95
N SER A 122 2.57 -7.45 -2.08
CA SER A 122 1.34 -6.68 -2.19
C SER A 122 0.24 -7.52 -2.82
N TYR A 123 -0.95 -7.44 -2.26
CA TYR A 123 -2.17 -7.92 -2.88
C TYR A 123 -2.99 -6.73 -3.35
N TYR A 124 -3.39 -6.74 -4.62
CA TYR A 124 -4.17 -5.69 -5.25
C TYR A 124 -5.55 -6.19 -5.64
N ARG A 125 -6.54 -5.34 -5.45
CA ARG A 125 -7.90 -5.52 -5.99
C ARG A 125 -8.32 -4.26 -6.72
N LEU A 126 -8.32 -4.30 -8.03
CA LEU A 126 -8.85 -3.24 -8.88
C LEU A 126 -10.35 -3.50 -9.10
N THR A 127 -11.17 -2.53 -8.78
CA THR A 127 -12.63 -2.57 -8.97
C THR A 127 -13.04 -1.46 -9.92
N ASN A 128 -13.67 -1.82 -11.03
CA ASN A 128 -14.25 -0.92 -12.02
C ASN A 128 -15.77 -1.09 -12.00
N LEU A 129 -16.50 0.01 -11.98
CA LEU A 129 -17.95 0.02 -12.09
C LEU A 129 -18.32 0.37 -13.52
N TYR A 130 -18.99 -0.53 -14.26
CA TYR A 130 -19.55 -0.23 -15.56
C TYR A 130 -20.86 0.53 -15.39
N LEU A 131 -20.90 1.78 -15.88
CA LEU A 131 -22.05 2.67 -15.69
C LEU A 131 -23.28 2.19 -16.48
N ASP A 132 -23.05 1.59 -17.65
CA ASP A 132 -24.13 1.13 -18.55
C ASP A 132 -24.87 -0.11 -18.03
N LYS A 133 -24.20 -0.91 -17.19
CA LYS A 133 -24.72 -2.21 -16.74
C LYS A 133 -24.88 -2.31 -15.25
N SER A 134 -24.44 -1.32 -14.48
CA SER A 134 -24.32 -1.36 -13.00
C SER A 134 -23.53 -2.57 -12.48
N GLU A 135 -22.70 -3.16 -13.33
CA GLU A 135 -21.85 -4.31 -13.00
C GLU A 135 -20.50 -3.87 -12.47
N LYS A 136 -19.96 -4.64 -11.53
CA LYS A 136 -18.61 -4.43 -10.96
C LYS A 136 -17.67 -5.48 -11.50
N LEU A 137 -16.67 -5.06 -12.28
CA LEU A 137 -15.54 -5.91 -12.63
C LEU A 137 -14.48 -5.80 -11.54
N ARG A 138 -14.05 -6.95 -10.99
CA ARG A 138 -12.99 -7.04 -9.99
C ARG A 138 -11.82 -7.82 -10.55
N ASN A 139 -10.67 -7.19 -10.62
CA ASN A 139 -9.41 -7.82 -11.01
C ASN A 139 -8.51 -7.90 -9.78
N ASN A 140 -8.11 -9.11 -9.42
CA ASN A 140 -7.15 -9.35 -8.36
C ASN A 140 -5.76 -9.53 -8.97
N ALA A 141 -4.75 -9.05 -8.25
CA ALA A 141 -3.36 -9.19 -8.65
C ALA A 141 -2.48 -9.35 -7.43
N MET A 142 -1.31 -9.88 -7.64
CA MET A 142 -0.25 -9.93 -6.64
C MET A 142 0.96 -9.16 -7.15
N GLY A 143 1.86 -8.82 -6.26
CA GLY A 143 3.07 -8.13 -6.62
C GLY A 143 4.06 -8.04 -5.48
N PHE A 144 5.11 -7.31 -5.72
CA PHE A 144 6.07 -6.96 -4.69
C PHE A 144 6.34 -5.46 -4.73
N HIS A 145 6.89 -4.94 -3.64
CA HIS A 145 7.29 -3.55 -3.56
C HIS A 145 8.61 -3.37 -2.85
N LEU A 146 9.28 -2.28 -3.20
CA LEU A 146 10.47 -1.77 -2.54
C LEU A 146 10.25 -0.30 -2.26
N GLY A 147 10.73 0.20 -1.14
CA GLY A 147 10.55 1.60 -0.81
C GLY A 147 11.38 2.07 0.36
N GLY A 148 11.26 3.36 0.63
CA GLY A 148 11.86 4.02 1.78
C GLY A 148 10.91 5.00 2.41
N LYS A 149 11.06 5.21 3.70
CA LYS A 149 10.27 6.13 4.52
C LYS A 149 11.24 7.00 5.33
N ALA A 150 11.16 8.30 5.16
CA ALA A 150 11.84 9.29 5.99
C ALA A 150 10.89 9.70 7.11
N ILE A 151 11.33 9.62 8.36
CA ILE A 151 10.51 9.80 9.55
C ILE A 151 11.16 10.87 10.42
N TYR A 152 10.35 11.79 10.89
CA TYR A 152 10.78 12.83 11.82
C TYR A 152 9.94 12.76 13.10
N THR A 153 10.62 12.71 14.24
CA THR A 153 10.00 12.70 15.57
C THR A 153 9.64 14.13 15.96
N LEU A 154 8.38 14.36 16.34
CA LEU A 154 7.87 15.66 16.76
C LEU A 154 8.07 15.85 18.27
N ASP A 155 7.41 15.00 19.05
CA ASP A 155 7.47 14.99 20.50
C ASP A 155 6.99 13.63 21.02
N GLY A 156 7.77 13.04 21.92
CA GLY A 156 7.44 11.76 22.52
C GLY A 156 7.17 10.66 21.49
N PRO A 157 5.97 10.03 21.51
CA PRO A 157 5.64 8.93 20.61
C PRO A 157 5.19 9.39 19.21
N GLN A 158 5.11 10.69 18.95
CA GLN A 158 4.50 11.27 17.76
C GLN A 158 5.54 11.50 16.67
N GLN A 159 5.25 11.04 15.46
CA GLN A 159 6.14 11.16 14.31
C GLN A 159 5.35 11.53 13.05
N VAL A 160 5.99 12.23 12.15
CA VAL A 160 5.51 12.45 10.77
C VAL A 160 6.45 11.76 9.80
N PHE A 161 5.92 11.36 8.65
CA PHE A 161 6.75 10.71 7.65
C PHE A 161 6.36 11.05 6.23
N ALA A 162 7.34 10.91 5.34
CA ALA A 162 7.14 10.84 3.90
C ALA A 162 7.74 9.51 3.40
N ALA A 163 7.05 8.84 2.47
CA ALA A 163 7.53 7.58 1.93
C ALA A 163 7.39 7.54 0.41
N LEU A 164 8.37 6.92 -0.23
CA LEU A 164 8.40 6.63 -1.66
C LEU A 164 8.48 5.12 -1.85
N LYS A 165 7.64 4.56 -2.74
CA LYS A 165 7.56 3.12 -2.97
C LYS A 165 7.39 2.81 -4.45
N ALA A 166 8.23 1.92 -4.98
CA ALA A 166 8.06 1.29 -6.29
C ALA A 166 7.29 -0.02 -6.10
N ASN A 167 6.20 -0.18 -6.84
CA ASN A 167 5.31 -1.33 -6.73
C ASN A 167 5.25 -2.03 -8.09
N PHE A 168 5.38 -3.35 -8.09
CA PHE A 168 5.34 -4.20 -9.26
C PHE A 168 4.09 -5.07 -9.20
N TYR A 169 3.17 -4.79 -10.10
CA TYR A 169 1.84 -5.39 -10.17
C TYR A 169 1.79 -6.48 -11.23
N TYR A 170 1.28 -7.65 -10.88
CA TYR A 170 1.09 -8.81 -11.75
C TYR A 170 -0.35 -9.29 -11.66
N GLY A 171 -1.18 -8.83 -12.60
CA GLY A 171 -2.56 -9.26 -12.73
C GLY A 171 -2.67 -10.57 -13.50
N ASN A 172 -3.78 -11.26 -13.31
CA ASN A 172 -4.06 -12.49 -14.05
C ASN A 172 -5.06 -12.16 -15.18
N VAL A 173 -4.54 -11.99 -16.39
CA VAL A 173 -5.35 -11.79 -17.61
C VAL A 173 -5.03 -12.92 -18.57
N TYR A 174 -6.06 -13.70 -18.94
CA TYR A 174 -5.92 -14.75 -19.91
C TYR A 174 -5.99 -14.17 -21.33
N ASN A 175 -4.93 -14.40 -22.12
CA ASN A 175 -4.92 -14.11 -23.55
C ASN A 175 -3.85 -15.00 -24.21
N GLU A 176 -4.14 -15.55 -25.39
CA GLU A 176 -3.25 -16.39 -26.15
C GLU A 176 -2.01 -15.63 -26.63
N ASN A 177 -2.19 -14.35 -27.00
CA ASN A 177 -1.08 -13.49 -27.40
C ASN A 177 -0.29 -13.00 -26.17
N PRO A 178 1.00 -13.36 -26.01
CA PRO A 178 1.81 -12.98 -24.85
C PRO A 178 1.98 -11.45 -24.71
N ALA A 179 2.04 -10.70 -25.82
CA ALA A 179 2.17 -9.25 -25.79
C ALA A 179 0.91 -8.57 -25.25
N ILE A 180 -0.27 -9.02 -25.68
CA ILE A 180 -1.55 -8.55 -25.17
C ILE A 180 -1.70 -8.90 -23.71
N ARG A 181 -1.40 -10.14 -23.33
CA ARG A 181 -1.42 -10.58 -21.93
C ARG A 181 -0.54 -9.69 -21.06
N LYS A 182 0.72 -9.46 -21.44
CA LYS A 182 1.67 -8.62 -20.70
C LYS A 182 1.15 -7.17 -20.57
N TYR A 183 0.58 -6.61 -21.62
CA TYR A 183 0.07 -5.24 -21.64
C TYR A 183 -1.06 -5.02 -20.62
N TYR A 184 -1.94 -6.01 -20.42
CA TYR A 184 -3.06 -5.92 -19.48
C TYR A 184 -2.74 -6.46 -18.08
N SER A 185 -1.75 -7.36 -17.94
CA SER A 185 -1.44 -8.00 -16.66
C SER A 185 -0.40 -7.25 -15.85
N ASN A 186 0.59 -6.63 -16.48
CA ASN A 186 1.76 -6.11 -15.77
C ASN A 186 1.72 -4.60 -15.70
N SER A 187 2.01 -4.06 -14.51
CA SER A 187 2.19 -2.62 -14.32
C SER A 187 3.23 -2.34 -13.24
N THR A 188 3.91 -1.23 -13.39
CA THR A 188 4.74 -0.67 -12.33
C THR A 188 4.10 0.62 -11.84
N PHE A 189 4.09 0.82 -10.54
CA PHE A 189 3.59 2.05 -9.94
C PHE A 189 4.67 2.71 -9.11
N LEU A 190 4.71 4.03 -9.15
CA LEU A 190 5.44 4.84 -8.19
C LEU A 190 4.42 5.45 -7.23
N SER A 191 4.59 5.20 -5.93
CA SER A 191 3.70 5.71 -4.88
C SER A 191 4.46 6.68 -3.98
N LEU A 192 3.84 7.81 -3.69
CA LEU A 192 4.27 8.78 -2.69
C LEU A 192 3.21 8.81 -1.59
N SER A 193 3.64 8.85 -0.34
CA SER A 193 2.75 9.04 0.79
C SER A 193 3.35 9.99 1.82
N VAL A 194 2.47 10.69 2.51
CA VAL A 194 2.80 11.46 3.72
C VAL A 194 1.82 11.09 4.81
N GLY A 195 2.28 11.03 6.04
CA GLY A 195 1.44 10.56 7.12
C GLY A 195 1.96 10.88 8.51
N TYR A 196 1.17 10.41 9.45
CA TYR A 196 1.43 10.49 10.87
C TYR A 196 1.58 9.10 11.45
N ARG A 197 2.52 8.95 12.38
CA ARG A 197 2.81 7.72 13.10
C ARG A 197 2.74 7.96 14.60
N TYR A 198 2.19 6.98 15.29
CA TYR A 198 2.22 6.91 16.74
C TYR A 198 2.91 5.62 17.19
N ASN A 199 3.92 5.74 18.05
CA ASN A 199 4.64 4.61 18.65
C ASN A 199 4.04 4.26 20.03
N PHE A 200 4.05 2.95 20.37
CA PHE A 200 3.55 2.44 21.64
C PHE A 200 4.68 1.88 22.50
#